data_262847cf9c74ac20ad09a0a2352b02c6
#
_entry.id   262847cf9c74ac20ad09a0a2352b02c6
#
_cell.length_a   1.000
_cell.length_b   1.000
_cell.length_c   1.000
_cell.angle_alpha   90.00
_cell.angle_beta   90.00
_cell.angle_gamma   90.00
#
_symmetry.space_group_name_H-M   'P 1'
#
loop_
_entity.id
_entity.type
_entity.pdbx_description
1 polymer ?
#
loop_
_entity_poly.entity_id
_entity_poly.type
_entity_poly.pdbx_seq_one_letter_code
_entity_poly.pdbx_strand_id
1 'polypeptide(L)'
;MKVGKEGIAGAISALECWMTRDHEFEKNKETQIIKKWKDDLFDLQGIEISEHEDWTGNPITRLKIKIDPERCFANAWEISSRLKNLNPSIVVRDDLIENQEFFLDPCNINHDEIGLVSDAIIKVLNDFTNDPERKKETWSEVKSSRGKNILFWGD
;
A
#
# COMPACT_ATOMS: atom_id res chain seq x y z
N MET A 1 35.39 -7.50 6.05
CA MET A 1 34.56 -6.70 6.95
C MET A 1 34.18 -7.59 8.14
N LYS A 2 34.39 -7.15 9.38
CA LYS A 2 34.05 -7.96 10.58
C LYS A 2 32.66 -7.53 11.08
N VAL A 3 31.81 -8.49 11.39
CA VAL A 3 30.49 -8.22 12.02
C VAL A 3 30.73 -7.87 13.48
N GLY A 4 30.14 -6.78 13.96
CA GLY A 4 30.20 -6.38 15.38
C GLY A 4 29.43 -7.33 16.28
N LYS A 5 29.79 -7.39 17.56
CA LYS A 5 29.12 -8.24 18.55
C LYS A 5 27.64 -7.88 18.69
N GLU A 6 27.33 -6.59 18.56
CA GLU A 6 25.96 -6.05 18.60
C GLU A 6 25.11 -6.60 17.44
N GLY A 7 25.70 -6.70 16.24
CA GLY A 7 25.00 -7.29 15.07
C GLY A 7 24.72 -8.78 15.25
N ILE A 8 25.65 -9.51 15.88
CA ILE A 8 25.46 -10.94 16.20
C ILE A 8 24.38 -11.10 17.27
N ALA A 9 24.42 -10.33 18.34
CA ALA A 9 23.41 -10.39 19.39
C ALA A 9 22.01 -10.04 18.87
N GLY A 10 21.91 -9.00 18.02
CA GLY A 10 20.66 -8.61 17.38
C GLY A 10 20.09 -9.70 16.46
N ALA A 11 20.94 -10.36 15.68
CA ALA A 11 20.53 -11.47 14.81
C ALA A 11 20.04 -12.70 15.61
N ILE A 12 20.71 -13.03 16.71
CA ILE A 12 20.30 -14.14 17.60
C ILE A 12 18.96 -13.81 18.24
N SER A 13 18.80 -12.62 18.81
CA SER A 13 17.53 -12.20 19.42
C SER A 13 16.37 -12.17 18.42
N ALA A 14 16.61 -11.69 17.21
CA ALA A 14 15.61 -11.71 16.15
C ALA A 14 15.20 -13.13 15.77
N LEU A 15 16.15 -14.07 15.70
CA LEU A 15 15.89 -15.46 15.40
C LEU A 15 15.10 -16.14 16.53
N GLU A 16 15.45 -15.88 17.79
CA GLU A 16 14.71 -16.40 18.94
C GLU A 16 13.25 -15.89 18.94
N CYS A 17 13.05 -14.59 18.68
CA CYS A 17 11.70 -14.02 18.53
C CYS A 17 10.93 -14.66 17.39
N TRP A 18 11.59 -14.91 16.26
CA TRP A 18 10.98 -15.58 15.10
C TRP A 18 10.55 -17.01 15.43
N MET A 19 11.39 -17.78 16.11
CA MET A 19 11.11 -19.18 16.48
C MET A 19 9.98 -19.32 17.50
N THR A 20 9.77 -18.30 18.34
CA THR A 20 8.70 -18.29 19.37
C THR A 20 7.42 -17.62 18.91
N ARG A 21 7.43 -16.98 17.73
CA ARG A 21 6.27 -16.30 17.16
C ARG A 21 5.20 -17.31 16.75
N ASP A 22 3.96 -17.02 17.07
CA ASP A 22 2.80 -17.77 16.55
C ASP A 22 2.51 -17.29 15.12
N HIS A 23 3.11 -17.96 14.13
CA HIS A 23 3.00 -17.64 12.72
C HIS A 23 1.58 -17.86 12.18
N GLU A 24 0.84 -18.81 12.73
CA GLU A 24 -0.52 -19.10 12.31
C GLU A 24 -1.48 -18.00 12.79
N PHE A 25 -1.32 -17.54 14.01
CA PHE A 25 -2.07 -16.40 14.54
C PHE A 25 -1.83 -15.13 13.71
N GLU A 26 -0.58 -14.82 13.38
CA GLU A 26 -0.25 -13.64 12.55
C GLU A 26 -0.85 -13.75 11.15
N LYS A 27 -0.75 -14.91 10.51
CA LYS A 27 -1.37 -15.15 9.19
C LYS A 27 -2.89 -15.00 9.22
N ASN A 28 -3.54 -15.50 10.27
CA ASN A 28 -4.98 -15.34 10.45
C ASN A 28 -5.36 -13.86 10.64
N LYS A 29 -4.59 -13.10 11.40
CA LYS A 29 -4.76 -11.65 11.56
C LYS A 29 -4.68 -10.93 10.22
N GLU A 30 -3.63 -11.19 9.43
CA GLU A 30 -3.45 -10.60 8.09
C GLU A 30 -4.62 -10.95 7.15
N THR A 31 -5.10 -12.20 7.18
CA THR A 31 -6.25 -12.63 6.40
C THR A 31 -7.54 -11.87 6.78
N GLN A 32 -7.75 -11.60 8.07
CA GLN A 32 -8.88 -10.81 8.52
C GLN A 32 -8.79 -9.35 8.09
N ILE A 33 -7.59 -8.77 8.07
CA ILE A 33 -7.36 -7.41 7.56
C ILE A 33 -7.73 -7.33 6.08
N ILE A 34 -7.23 -8.25 5.26
CA ILE A 34 -7.55 -8.33 3.83
C ILE A 34 -9.07 -8.46 3.61
N LYS A 35 -9.72 -9.35 4.36
CA LYS A 35 -11.17 -9.53 4.28
C LYS A 35 -11.90 -8.23 4.61
N LYS A 36 -11.52 -7.55 5.68
CA LYS A 36 -12.14 -6.27 6.08
C LYS A 36 -12.01 -5.22 4.98
N TRP A 37 -10.81 -5.05 4.41
CA TRP A 37 -10.60 -4.11 3.30
C TRP A 37 -11.42 -4.49 2.06
N LYS A 38 -11.54 -5.78 1.75
CA LYS A 38 -12.41 -6.24 0.65
C LYS A 38 -13.86 -5.85 0.90
N ASP A 39 -14.37 -6.12 2.10
CA ASP A 39 -15.74 -5.82 2.47
C ASP A 39 -16.01 -4.30 2.42
N ASP A 40 -15.07 -3.48 2.90
CA ASP A 40 -15.21 -2.01 2.91
C ASP A 40 -15.16 -1.39 1.50
N LEU A 41 -14.40 -1.98 0.57
CA LEU A 41 -14.14 -1.41 -0.75
C LEU A 41 -14.96 -2.06 -1.87
N PHE A 42 -15.74 -3.11 -1.57
CA PHE A 42 -16.40 -3.96 -2.55
C PHE A 42 -17.33 -3.20 -3.51
N ASP A 43 -18.10 -2.25 -3.01
CA ASP A 43 -19.14 -1.54 -3.79
C ASP A 43 -18.62 -0.26 -4.47
N LEU A 44 -17.31 0.03 -4.39
CA LEU A 44 -16.75 1.24 -4.98
C LEU A 44 -16.67 1.11 -6.50
N GLN A 45 -17.24 2.09 -7.19
CA GLN A 45 -17.18 2.14 -8.64
C GLN A 45 -15.79 2.59 -9.13
N GLY A 46 -15.36 2.00 -10.24
CA GLY A 46 -14.11 2.36 -10.89
C GLY A 46 -12.87 1.71 -10.29
N ILE A 47 -13.04 0.79 -9.34
CA ILE A 47 -11.94 -0.06 -8.86
C ILE A 47 -12.30 -1.53 -9.02
N GLU A 48 -11.27 -2.34 -9.22
CA GLU A 48 -11.33 -3.80 -9.19
C GLU A 48 -10.40 -4.29 -8.10
N ILE A 49 -10.89 -5.14 -7.21
CA ILE A 49 -10.13 -5.64 -6.06
C ILE A 49 -9.95 -7.16 -6.16
N SER A 50 -8.74 -7.63 -5.89
CA SER A 50 -8.42 -9.05 -5.87
C SER A 50 -7.31 -9.35 -4.86
N GLU A 51 -7.27 -10.58 -4.36
CA GLU A 51 -6.15 -11.04 -3.55
C GLU A 51 -4.97 -11.37 -4.46
N HIS A 52 -3.77 -11.04 -4.00
CA HIS A 52 -2.54 -11.28 -4.72
C HIS A 52 -1.49 -11.89 -3.80
N GLU A 53 -1.03 -13.08 -4.14
CA GLU A 53 0.06 -13.75 -3.45
C GLU A 53 1.40 -13.11 -3.83
N ASP A 54 2.35 -13.13 -2.91
CA ASP A 54 3.68 -12.60 -3.19
C ASP A 54 4.41 -13.46 -4.22
N TRP A 55 4.79 -12.87 -5.36
CA TRP A 55 5.50 -13.59 -6.44
C TRP A 55 6.90 -14.06 -6.05
N THR A 56 7.46 -13.59 -4.94
CA THR A 56 8.76 -14.04 -4.43
C THR A 56 8.65 -15.25 -3.49
N GLY A 57 7.42 -15.77 -3.30
CA GLY A 57 7.17 -16.94 -2.47
C GLY A 57 7.10 -16.68 -0.97
N ASN A 58 7.05 -15.40 -0.54
CA ASN A 58 6.74 -15.08 0.84
C ASN A 58 5.27 -15.41 1.14
N PRO A 59 4.94 -15.92 2.33
CA PRO A 59 3.58 -16.30 2.70
C PRO A 59 2.72 -15.07 3.07
N ILE A 60 2.73 -14.05 2.21
CA ILE A 60 2.01 -12.80 2.39
C ILE A 60 1.01 -12.65 1.26
N THR A 61 -0.27 -12.48 1.62
CA THR A 61 -1.33 -12.10 0.68
C THR A 61 -1.59 -10.60 0.80
N ARG A 62 -1.65 -9.91 -0.33
CA ARG A 62 -1.95 -8.47 -0.43
C ARG A 62 -3.29 -8.25 -1.09
N LEU A 63 -3.93 -7.14 -0.82
CA LEU A 63 -5.08 -6.70 -1.58
C LEU A 63 -4.61 -5.84 -2.75
N LYS A 64 -4.79 -6.35 -3.98
CA LYS A 64 -4.55 -5.61 -5.20
C LYS A 64 -5.76 -4.74 -5.50
N ILE A 65 -5.51 -3.47 -5.77
CA ILE A 65 -6.51 -2.50 -6.24
C ILE A 65 -6.08 -2.05 -7.63
N LYS A 66 -6.93 -2.31 -8.62
CA LYS A 66 -6.77 -1.84 -9.98
C LYS A 66 -7.77 -0.71 -10.23
N ILE A 67 -7.27 0.37 -10.78
CA ILE A 67 -8.02 1.60 -11.02
C ILE A 67 -8.47 1.64 -12.48
N ASP A 68 -9.75 1.98 -12.70
CA ASP A 68 -10.26 2.42 -13.99
C ASP A 68 -10.22 3.96 -14.02
N PRO A 69 -9.27 4.57 -14.75
CA PRO A 69 -9.09 6.03 -14.73
C PRO A 69 -10.27 6.81 -15.32
N GLU A 70 -11.07 6.17 -16.17
CA GLU A 70 -12.24 6.82 -16.76
C GLU A 70 -13.41 6.88 -15.77
N ARG A 71 -13.54 5.87 -14.92
CA ARG A 71 -14.61 5.81 -13.93
C ARG A 71 -14.24 6.51 -12.60
N CYS A 72 -12.97 6.45 -12.21
CA CYS A 72 -12.46 7.13 -11.02
C CYS A 72 -12.10 8.59 -11.27
N PHE A 73 -12.02 9.03 -12.53
CA PHE A 73 -11.49 10.35 -12.95
C PHE A 73 -10.07 10.63 -12.42
N ALA A 74 -9.34 9.59 -12.03
CA ALA A 74 -7.98 9.65 -11.49
C ALA A 74 -7.16 8.45 -11.91
N ASN A 75 -5.87 8.65 -12.08
CA ASN A 75 -4.91 7.55 -12.28
C ASN A 75 -4.44 7.00 -10.92
N ALA A 76 -3.97 5.75 -10.90
CA ALA A 76 -3.50 5.11 -9.67
C ALA A 76 -2.38 5.90 -8.96
N TRP A 77 -1.46 6.53 -9.72
CA TRP A 77 -0.38 7.35 -9.15
C TRP A 77 -0.88 8.63 -8.48
N GLU A 78 -1.97 9.21 -8.97
CA GLU A 78 -2.59 10.39 -8.34
C GLU A 78 -3.26 10.00 -7.02
N ILE A 79 -3.95 8.86 -7.00
CA ILE A 79 -4.55 8.28 -5.78
C ILE A 79 -3.46 7.97 -4.75
N SER A 80 -2.39 7.26 -5.16
CA SER A 80 -1.24 6.94 -4.29
C SER A 80 -0.60 8.20 -3.72
N SER A 81 -0.37 9.23 -4.55
CA SER A 81 0.17 10.52 -4.12
C SER A 81 -0.75 11.22 -3.12
N ARG A 82 -2.06 11.20 -3.37
CA ARG A 82 -3.04 11.82 -2.48
C ARG A 82 -3.09 11.13 -1.12
N LEU A 83 -3.10 9.79 -1.10
CA LEU A 83 -3.06 8.98 0.13
C LEU A 83 -1.80 9.28 0.96
N LYS A 84 -0.64 9.36 0.31
CA LYS A 84 0.63 9.70 0.94
C LYS A 84 0.62 11.08 1.61
N ASN A 85 -0.13 12.03 1.07
CA ASN A 85 -0.20 13.41 1.57
C ASN A 85 -1.31 13.63 2.61
N LEU A 86 -2.01 12.59 3.03
CA LEU A 86 -2.98 12.67 4.12
C LEU A 86 -2.29 12.75 5.49
N ASN A 87 -3.07 13.07 6.50
CA ASN A 87 -2.65 12.97 7.90
C ASN A 87 -3.70 12.12 8.66
N PRO A 88 -3.37 10.89 9.09
CA PRO A 88 -2.08 10.21 8.89
C PRO A 88 -1.77 9.89 7.42
N SER A 89 -0.48 9.84 7.07
CA SER A 89 0.00 9.48 5.74
C SER A 89 -0.22 7.98 5.49
N ILE A 90 -0.77 7.64 4.32
CA ILE A 90 -0.97 6.24 3.91
C ILE A 90 -0.10 5.98 2.68
N VAL A 91 0.89 5.11 2.87
CA VAL A 91 1.81 4.70 1.80
C VAL A 91 1.40 3.31 1.31
N VAL A 92 0.97 3.24 0.07
CA VAL A 92 0.62 1.99 -0.60
C VAL A 92 1.83 1.40 -1.31
N ARG A 93 1.84 0.09 -1.56
CA ARG A 93 2.86 -0.54 -2.38
C ARG A 93 2.53 -0.30 -3.86
N ASP A 94 3.39 0.44 -4.55
CA ASP A 94 3.14 1.01 -5.87
C ASP A 94 4.09 0.52 -6.97
N ASP A 95 4.59 -0.72 -6.84
CA ASP A 95 5.52 -1.34 -7.78
C ASP A 95 4.97 -1.44 -9.22
N LEU A 96 3.64 -1.56 -9.36
CA LEU A 96 2.94 -1.68 -10.65
C LEU A 96 2.03 -0.48 -10.95
N ILE A 97 2.34 0.67 -10.38
CA ILE A 97 1.49 1.86 -10.45
C ILE A 97 1.24 2.34 -11.88
N GLU A 98 2.20 2.14 -12.79
CA GLU A 98 2.07 2.45 -14.21
C GLU A 98 1.00 1.61 -14.93
N ASN A 99 0.67 0.43 -14.39
CA ASN A 99 -0.39 -0.45 -14.87
C ASN A 99 -1.76 -0.12 -14.26
N GLN A 100 -1.88 1.02 -13.60
CA GLN A 100 -3.06 1.43 -12.82
C GLN A 100 -3.34 0.49 -11.64
N GLU A 101 -2.30 -0.09 -11.03
CA GLU A 101 -2.40 -1.04 -9.94
C GLU A 101 -1.53 -0.61 -8.75
N PHE A 102 -2.06 -0.79 -7.53
CA PHE A 102 -1.30 -0.72 -6.30
C PHE A 102 -1.82 -1.76 -5.29
N PHE A 103 -1.04 -2.01 -4.24
CA PHE A 103 -1.36 -3.04 -3.27
C PHE A 103 -1.44 -2.46 -1.86
N LEU A 104 -2.39 -2.99 -1.09
CA LEU A 104 -2.44 -2.84 0.35
C LEU A 104 -1.76 -4.06 0.98
N ASP A 105 -0.76 -3.78 1.80
CA ASP A 105 -0.01 -4.81 2.51
C ASP A 105 -0.51 -4.88 3.96
N PRO A 106 -0.99 -6.04 4.46
CA PRO A 106 -1.52 -6.17 5.81
C PRO A 106 -0.43 -6.20 6.88
N CYS A 107 0.85 -6.37 6.49
CA CYS A 107 1.97 -6.40 7.41
C CYS A 107 2.11 -5.06 8.14
N ASN A 108 2.36 -5.11 9.43
CA ASN A 108 2.59 -3.93 10.27
C ASN A 108 1.38 -2.97 10.43
N ILE A 109 0.16 -3.43 10.10
CA ILE A 109 -1.06 -2.67 10.35
C ILE A 109 -1.60 -3.01 11.75
N ASN A 110 -1.86 -1.99 12.57
CA ASN A 110 -2.52 -2.16 13.85
C ASN A 110 -4.03 -2.27 13.67
N HIS A 111 -4.70 -2.85 14.64
CA HIS A 111 -6.15 -3.12 14.55
C HIS A 111 -6.99 -1.84 14.39
N ASP A 112 -6.59 -0.76 15.02
CA ASP A 112 -7.23 0.56 14.95
C ASP A 112 -6.94 1.32 13.64
N GLU A 113 -5.94 0.90 12.88
CA GLU A 113 -5.57 1.51 11.61
C GLU A 113 -6.31 0.89 10.40
N ILE A 114 -6.90 -0.29 10.54
CA ILE A 114 -7.51 -1.02 9.43
C ILE A 114 -8.60 -0.18 8.75
N GLY A 115 -9.52 0.38 9.55
CA GLY A 115 -10.59 1.25 9.04
C GLY A 115 -10.08 2.57 8.47
N LEU A 116 -9.01 3.14 9.05
CA LEU A 116 -8.42 4.38 8.54
C LEU A 116 -7.95 4.24 7.09
N VAL A 117 -7.42 3.07 6.72
CA VAL A 117 -6.94 2.82 5.35
C VAL A 117 -8.10 2.78 4.36
N SER A 118 -9.15 2.01 4.65
CA SER A 118 -10.32 1.93 3.77
C SER A 118 -11.07 3.26 3.67
N ASP A 119 -11.28 3.96 4.79
CA ASP A 119 -11.95 5.26 4.82
C ASP A 119 -11.18 6.32 3.99
N ALA A 120 -9.85 6.31 4.09
CA ALA A 120 -9.01 7.21 3.32
C ALA A 120 -9.08 6.94 1.81
N ILE A 121 -9.11 5.68 1.39
CA ILE A 121 -9.25 5.31 -0.02
C ILE A 121 -10.62 5.76 -0.53
N ILE A 122 -11.69 5.47 0.21
CA ILE A 122 -13.06 5.90 -0.14
C ILE A 122 -13.12 7.41 -0.29
N LYS A 123 -12.57 8.15 0.68
CA LYS A 123 -12.53 9.61 0.65
C LYS A 123 -11.79 10.13 -0.57
N VAL A 124 -10.58 9.62 -0.84
CA VAL A 124 -9.76 10.07 -1.97
C VAL A 124 -10.46 9.79 -3.31
N LEU A 125 -11.07 8.62 -3.48
CA LEU A 125 -11.84 8.29 -4.69
C LEU A 125 -13.04 9.21 -4.86
N ASN A 126 -13.78 9.51 -3.79
CA ASN A 126 -14.90 10.42 -3.84
C ASN A 126 -14.46 11.87 -4.16
N ASP A 127 -13.33 12.31 -3.62
CA ASP A 127 -12.76 13.64 -3.93
C ASP A 127 -12.49 13.77 -5.44
N PHE A 128 -11.96 12.72 -6.07
CA PHE A 128 -11.68 12.71 -7.51
C PHE A 128 -12.95 12.61 -8.38
N THR A 129 -13.92 11.83 -7.98
CA THR A 129 -15.20 11.72 -8.71
C THR A 129 -16.03 13.00 -8.62
N ASN A 130 -15.85 13.81 -7.60
CA ASN A 130 -16.52 15.11 -7.45
C ASN A 130 -15.86 16.24 -8.28
N ASP A 131 -14.67 16.02 -8.85
CA ASP A 131 -13.96 16.99 -9.71
C ASP A 131 -13.48 16.32 -11.02
N PRO A 132 -14.43 15.92 -11.89
CA PRO A 132 -14.10 15.17 -13.12
C PRO A 132 -13.36 16.00 -14.17
N GLU A 133 -13.51 17.33 -14.14
CA GLU A 133 -12.90 18.26 -15.12
C GLU A 133 -11.47 18.64 -14.78
N ARG A 134 -10.93 18.19 -13.65
CA ARG A 134 -9.57 18.48 -13.25
C ARG A 134 -8.54 17.91 -14.26
N LYS A 135 -7.43 18.59 -14.41
CA LYS A 135 -6.31 18.10 -15.23
C LYS A 135 -5.69 16.85 -14.56
N LYS A 136 -5.73 15.72 -15.27
CA LYS A 136 -5.05 14.48 -14.85
C LYS A 136 -3.53 14.62 -15.09
N GLU A 137 -2.73 14.15 -14.14
CA GLU A 137 -1.27 14.07 -14.30
C GLU A 137 -0.90 12.86 -15.17
N THR A 138 0.00 13.07 -16.13
CA THR A 138 0.53 11.97 -16.94
C THR A 138 1.62 11.20 -16.17
N TRP A 139 1.76 9.90 -16.47
CA TRP A 139 2.83 9.10 -15.87
C TRP A 139 4.24 9.68 -16.12
N SER A 140 4.46 10.27 -17.29
CA SER A 140 5.73 10.90 -17.63
C SER A 140 6.08 12.08 -16.72
N GLU A 141 5.09 12.92 -16.39
CA GLU A 141 5.26 14.06 -15.44
C GLU A 141 5.60 13.55 -14.05
N VAL A 142 4.85 12.56 -13.55
CA VAL A 142 5.06 11.97 -12.21
C VAL A 142 6.41 11.25 -12.12
N LYS A 143 6.79 10.46 -13.13
CA LYS A 143 8.08 9.76 -13.17
C LYS A 143 9.26 10.74 -13.13
N SER A 144 9.16 11.83 -13.86
CA SER A 144 10.17 12.90 -13.85
C SER A 144 10.30 13.56 -12.46
N SER A 145 9.17 13.83 -11.80
CA SER A 145 9.15 14.38 -10.44
C SER A 145 9.73 13.41 -9.41
N ARG A 146 9.35 12.12 -9.45
CA ARG A 146 9.89 11.08 -8.56
C ARG A 146 11.41 10.95 -8.70
N GLY A 147 11.92 10.96 -9.94
CA GLY A 147 13.37 10.91 -10.21
C GLY A 147 14.12 12.10 -9.63
N LYS A 148 13.58 13.31 -9.73
CA LYS A 148 14.17 14.49 -9.13
C LYS A 148 14.22 14.42 -7.61
N ASN A 149 13.17 13.96 -6.96
CA ASN A 149 13.11 13.83 -5.50
C ASN A 149 14.13 12.81 -4.95
N ILE A 150 14.51 11.78 -5.74
CA ILE A 150 15.57 10.83 -5.35
C ILE A 150 16.96 11.46 -5.50
N LEU A 151 17.18 12.25 -6.55
CA LEU A 151 18.48 12.88 -6.85
C LEU A 151 18.77 14.11 -5.97
N PHE A 152 17.72 14.78 -5.48
CA PHE A 152 17.83 15.95 -4.61
C PHE A 152 17.34 15.64 -3.18
N TRP A 153 17.75 14.50 -2.66
CA TRP A 153 17.62 14.25 -1.23
C TRP A 153 18.49 15.29 -0.51
N GLY A 154 17.81 16.34 -0.02
CA GLY A 154 18.50 17.45 0.64
C GLY A 154 19.21 16.99 1.90
N ASP A 155 20.37 17.57 2.14
CA ASP A 155 21.16 17.43 3.36
C ASP A 155 20.37 17.86 4.59
#